data_ea5418cdc27400c2f3ee41adde9a0cd6
#
_entry.id   ea5418cdc27400c2f3ee41adde9a0cd6
#
_cell.length_a   1.000
_cell.length_b   1.000
_cell.length_c   1.000
_cell.angle_alpha   90.00
_cell.angle_beta   90.00
_cell.angle_gamma   90.00
#
_symmetry.space_group_name_H-M   'P 1'
#
loop_
_entity.id
_entity.type
_entity.pdbx_description
1 polymer ?
#
loop_
_entity_poly.entity_id
_entity_poly.type
_entity_poly.pdbx_seq_one_letter_code
_entity_poly.pdbx_strand_id
1 'polypeptide(L)'
;MNKEMSLSEVLAMAIAREQEAYFFYLDLLDLAKDQNTKETLQWIANEEMKHRRFLVGYRNGNHGKNALNLTKVVDYKVAEHIAAPDAEKPLNSADIFLVAAHRELQSNRFYTELSKMHSDPGLKELLLGMANEELKHKEKMEYLYSNTEFGQTAGG
;
A
#
# COMPACT_ATOMS: atom_id res chain seq x y z
N MET A 1 22.40 7.66 -22.54
CA MET A 1 21.00 8.09 -22.56
C MET A 1 20.13 7.03 -21.92
N ASN A 2 19.35 7.43 -20.94
CA ASN A 2 18.42 6.52 -20.28
C ASN A 2 17.25 6.25 -21.22
N LYS A 3 17.12 4.99 -21.61
CA LYS A 3 15.99 4.57 -22.41
C LYS A 3 14.74 4.56 -21.54
N GLU A 4 13.68 5.21 -22.02
CA GLU A 4 12.40 5.19 -21.34
C GLU A 4 11.83 3.77 -21.30
N MET A 5 11.26 3.36 -20.17
CA MET A 5 10.59 2.06 -20.07
C MET A 5 9.33 2.05 -20.94
N SER A 6 9.01 0.91 -21.53
CA SER A 6 7.78 0.77 -22.29
C SER A 6 6.56 0.75 -21.35
N LEU A 7 5.40 1.07 -21.88
CA LEU A 7 4.13 0.98 -21.15
C LEU A 7 3.96 -0.43 -20.55
N SER A 8 4.22 -1.46 -21.34
CA SER A 8 4.10 -2.85 -20.92
C SER A 8 5.04 -3.19 -19.77
N GLU A 9 6.29 -2.71 -19.83
CA GLU A 9 7.27 -2.93 -18.76
C GLU A 9 6.85 -2.25 -17.45
N VAL A 10 6.38 -1.00 -17.54
CA VAL A 10 5.92 -0.24 -16.37
C VAL A 10 4.74 -0.96 -15.71
N LEU A 11 3.76 -1.37 -16.51
CA LEU A 11 2.58 -2.05 -15.98
C LEU A 11 2.92 -3.42 -15.39
N ALA A 12 3.86 -4.15 -16.02
CA ALA A 12 4.32 -5.44 -15.49
C ALA A 12 4.94 -5.27 -14.10
N MET A 13 5.75 -4.24 -13.90
CA MET A 13 6.35 -3.95 -12.59
C MET A 13 5.28 -3.62 -11.55
N ALA A 14 4.30 -2.81 -11.92
CA ALA A 14 3.21 -2.43 -11.01
C ALA A 14 2.35 -3.64 -10.62
N ILE A 15 2.00 -4.49 -11.60
CA ILE A 15 1.21 -5.70 -11.36
C ILE A 15 1.95 -6.66 -10.42
N ALA A 16 3.26 -6.85 -10.65
CA ALA A 16 4.08 -7.70 -9.79
C ALA A 16 4.14 -7.14 -8.35
N ARG A 17 4.25 -5.83 -8.22
CA ARG A 17 4.29 -5.17 -6.91
C ARG A 17 2.99 -5.41 -6.12
N GLU A 18 1.84 -5.31 -6.77
CA GLU A 18 0.55 -5.56 -6.13
C GLU A 18 0.41 -7.03 -5.68
N GLN A 19 0.89 -7.96 -6.49
CA GLN A 19 0.87 -9.37 -6.14
C GLN A 19 1.78 -9.66 -4.95
N GLU A 20 2.97 -9.06 -4.91
CA GLU A 20 3.87 -9.17 -3.77
C GLU A 20 3.25 -8.60 -2.50
N ALA A 21 2.57 -7.45 -2.60
CA ALA A 21 1.87 -6.84 -1.48
C ALA A 21 0.76 -7.74 -0.95
N TYR A 22 0.00 -8.37 -1.84
CA TYR A 22 -1.05 -9.32 -1.45
C TYR A 22 -0.47 -10.44 -0.57
N PHE A 23 0.59 -11.08 -1.01
CA PHE A 23 1.22 -12.17 -0.24
C PHE A 23 1.86 -11.65 1.04
N PHE A 24 2.45 -10.47 1.01
CA PHE A 24 2.99 -9.84 2.22
C PHE A 24 1.93 -9.71 3.31
N TYR A 25 0.73 -9.24 2.95
CA TYR A 25 -0.34 -9.08 3.93
C TYR A 25 -0.92 -10.40 4.41
N LEU A 26 -0.95 -11.44 3.56
CA LEU A 26 -1.36 -12.78 4.00
C LEU A 26 -0.35 -13.38 4.98
N ASP A 27 0.94 -13.18 4.74
CA ASP A 27 1.99 -13.64 5.65
C ASP A 27 1.90 -12.90 7.00
N LEU A 28 1.65 -11.60 6.95
CA LEU A 28 1.49 -10.80 8.15
C LEU A 28 0.23 -11.21 8.93
N LEU A 29 -0.83 -11.59 8.23
CA LEU A 29 -2.07 -12.09 8.82
C LEU A 29 -1.81 -13.35 9.66
N ASP A 30 -0.94 -14.22 9.18
CA ASP A 30 -0.60 -15.45 9.91
C ASP A 30 0.09 -15.16 11.24
N LEU A 31 0.70 -13.98 11.40
CA LEU A 31 1.34 -13.56 12.64
C LEU A 31 0.37 -12.88 13.60
N ALA A 32 -0.79 -12.44 13.12
CA ALA A 32 -1.77 -11.73 13.92
C ALA A 32 -2.49 -12.70 14.86
N LYS A 33 -2.78 -12.25 16.08
CA LYS A 33 -3.42 -13.07 17.11
C LYS A 33 -4.89 -12.74 17.31
N ASP A 34 -5.25 -11.45 17.20
CA ASP A 34 -6.64 -11.06 17.40
C ASP A 34 -7.41 -10.99 16.09
N GLN A 35 -8.72 -11.21 16.17
CA GLN A 35 -9.58 -11.33 14.99
C GLN A 35 -9.70 -10.00 14.25
N ASN A 36 -9.73 -8.88 14.92
CA ASN A 36 -9.85 -7.55 14.29
C ASN A 36 -8.62 -7.24 13.43
N THR A 37 -7.43 -7.56 13.93
CA THR A 37 -6.19 -7.39 13.17
C THR A 37 -6.18 -8.29 11.94
N LYS A 38 -6.60 -9.55 12.09
CA LYS A 38 -6.68 -10.49 10.95
C LYS A 38 -7.66 -9.98 9.88
N GLU A 39 -8.82 -9.49 10.28
CA GLU A 39 -9.81 -8.96 9.34
C GLU A 39 -9.29 -7.72 8.60
N THR A 40 -8.59 -6.84 9.30
CA THR A 40 -7.98 -5.66 8.70
C THR A 40 -6.93 -6.05 7.65
N LEU A 41 -6.09 -7.02 7.98
CA LEU A 41 -5.05 -7.51 7.05
C LEU A 41 -5.65 -8.21 5.84
N GLN A 42 -6.73 -8.98 6.04
CA GLN A 42 -7.44 -9.59 4.91
C GLN A 42 -8.07 -8.51 4.03
N TRP A 43 -8.62 -7.47 4.63
CA TRP A 43 -9.19 -6.35 3.90
C TRP A 43 -8.14 -5.68 3.01
N ILE A 44 -6.96 -5.35 3.59
CA ILE A 44 -5.92 -4.67 2.80
C ILE A 44 -5.33 -5.59 1.72
N ALA A 45 -5.18 -6.88 2.01
CA ALA A 45 -4.75 -7.85 1.00
C ALA A 45 -5.73 -7.86 -0.19
N ASN A 46 -7.03 -7.85 0.09
CA ASN A 46 -8.06 -7.81 -0.95
C ASN A 46 -8.01 -6.52 -1.75
N GLU A 47 -7.68 -5.38 -1.11
CA GLU A 47 -7.52 -4.10 -1.80
C GLU A 47 -6.32 -4.13 -2.76
N GLU A 48 -5.21 -4.75 -2.36
CA GLU A 48 -4.05 -4.91 -3.24
C GLU A 48 -4.40 -5.78 -4.46
N MET A 49 -5.22 -6.81 -4.26
CA MET A 49 -5.67 -7.66 -5.37
C MET A 49 -6.62 -6.91 -6.32
N LYS A 50 -7.44 -5.99 -5.80
CA LYS A 50 -8.27 -5.10 -6.65
C LYS A 50 -7.39 -4.19 -7.51
N HIS A 51 -6.32 -3.64 -6.92
CA HIS A 51 -5.35 -2.83 -7.65
C HIS A 51 -4.70 -3.64 -8.78
N ARG A 52 -4.32 -4.89 -8.50
CA ARG A 52 -3.75 -5.78 -9.50
C ARG A 52 -4.72 -6.01 -10.66
N ARG A 53 -5.98 -6.32 -10.37
CA ARG A 53 -7.00 -6.52 -11.40
C ARG A 53 -7.21 -5.27 -12.24
N PHE A 54 -7.21 -4.09 -11.60
CA PHE A 54 -7.33 -2.83 -12.30
C PHE A 54 -6.16 -2.62 -13.28
N LEU A 55 -4.94 -2.87 -12.83
CA LEU A 55 -3.73 -2.72 -13.65
C LEU A 55 -3.71 -3.71 -14.83
N VAL A 56 -4.12 -4.95 -14.59
CA VAL A 56 -4.24 -5.96 -15.66
C VAL A 56 -5.28 -5.50 -16.69
N GLY A 57 -6.42 -5.00 -16.24
CA GLY A 57 -7.46 -4.46 -17.11
C GLY A 57 -6.95 -3.29 -17.94
N TYR A 58 -6.24 -2.37 -17.31
CA TYR A 58 -5.63 -1.23 -18.00
C TYR A 58 -4.66 -1.69 -19.09
N ARG A 59 -3.80 -2.65 -18.76
CA ARG A 59 -2.84 -3.23 -19.73
C ARG A 59 -3.57 -3.84 -20.93
N ASN A 60 -4.74 -4.43 -20.70
CA ASN A 60 -5.54 -5.06 -21.75
C ASN A 60 -6.44 -4.06 -22.50
N GLY A 61 -6.26 -2.76 -22.28
CA GLY A 61 -6.99 -1.72 -22.98
C GLY A 61 -8.31 -1.29 -22.33
N ASN A 62 -8.61 -1.83 -21.13
CA ASN A 62 -9.81 -1.46 -20.39
C ASN A 62 -9.51 -0.25 -19.50
N HIS A 63 -9.57 0.95 -20.10
CA HIS A 63 -9.29 2.20 -19.40
C HIS A 63 -10.56 2.72 -18.70
N GLY A 64 -11.00 2.01 -17.67
CA GLY A 64 -12.18 2.41 -16.89
C GLY A 64 -12.03 3.81 -16.32
N LYS A 65 -13.04 4.66 -16.57
CA LYS A 65 -13.08 6.01 -16.01
C LYS A 65 -13.35 5.93 -14.51
N ASN A 66 -12.65 6.75 -13.73
CA ASN A 66 -12.84 6.88 -12.29
C ASN A 66 -12.49 5.62 -11.49
N ALA A 67 -11.61 4.78 -12.02
CA ALA A 67 -11.17 3.57 -11.32
C ALA A 67 -10.38 3.89 -10.05
N LEU A 68 -9.74 5.07 -9.99
CA LEU A 68 -8.98 5.52 -8.84
C LEU A 68 -9.59 6.80 -8.28
N ASN A 69 -9.73 6.83 -6.96
CA ASN A 69 -10.25 8.00 -6.27
C ASN A 69 -9.09 8.87 -5.79
N LEU A 70 -8.93 10.05 -6.37
CA LEU A 70 -7.86 10.99 -6.08
C LEU A 70 -8.21 11.94 -4.92
N THR A 71 -8.97 11.50 -3.93
CA THR A 71 -9.28 12.32 -2.77
C THR A 71 -8.01 12.64 -1.97
N LYS A 72 -8.01 13.81 -1.35
CA LYS A 72 -6.91 14.24 -0.50
C LYS A 72 -6.79 13.29 0.70
N VAL A 73 -5.57 12.88 1.01
CA VAL A 73 -5.27 11.97 2.10
C VAL A 73 -4.54 12.74 3.20
N VAL A 74 -4.91 12.48 4.46
CA VAL A 74 -4.17 12.98 5.61
C VAL A 74 -2.99 12.04 5.84
N ASP A 75 -1.79 12.57 5.79
CA ASP A 75 -0.59 11.78 6.02
C ASP A 75 -0.05 12.07 7.42
N TYR A 76 -0.21 11.11 8.33
CA TYR A 76 0.24 11.24 9.72
C TYR A 76 1.75 11.12 9.88
N LYS A 77 2.44 10.61 8.87
CA LYS A 77 3.90 10.43 8.82
C LYS A 77 4.46 9.62 10.00
N VAL A 78 3.70 8.68 10.52
CA VAL A 78 4.13 7.81 11.62
C VAL A 78 5.28 6.91 11.16
N ALA A 79 5.14 6.28 9.99
CA ALA A 79 6.16 5.38 9.45
C ALA A 79 7.48 6.11 9.17
N GLU A 80 7.44 7.41 8.88
CA GLU A 80 8.65 8.21 8.63
C GLU A 80 9.43 8.49 9.92
N HIS A 81 8.75 8.50 11.07
CA HIS A 81 9.35 8.91 12.35
C HIS A 81 9.54 7.76 13.33
N ILE A 82 8.81 6.65 13.17
CA ILE A 82 8.91 5.49 14.06
C ILE A 82 9.43 4.32 13.25
N ALA A 83 10.58 3.77 13.68
CA ALA A 83 11.21 2.65 13.01
C ALA A 83 10.33 1.39 13.03
N ALA A 84 10.42 0.58 11.98
CA ALA A 84 9.73 -0.69 11.93
C ALA A 84 10.21 -1.60 13.07
N PRO A 85 9.32 -2.40 13.68
CA PRO A 85 9.72 -3.32 14.75
C PRO A 85 10.61 -4.44 14.20
N ASP A 86 11.38 -5.04 15.11
CA ASP A 86 12.26 -6.16 14.77
C ASP A 86 11.40 -7.38 14.38
N ALA A 87 11.54 -7.82 13.12
CA ALA A 87 10.76 -8.94 12.59
C ALA A 87 11.11 -10.29 13.24
N GLU A 88 12.23 -10.40 13.94
CA GLU A 88 12.62 -11.63 14.63
C GLU A 88 11.97 -11.78 16.00
N LYS A 89 11.34 -10.71 16.51
CA LYS A 89 10.62 -10.74 17.78
C LYS A 89 9.13 -10.94 17.55
N PRO A 90 8.39 -11.51 18.53
CA PRO A 90 6.94 -11.60 18.42
C PRO A 90 6.32 -10.21 18.24
N LEU A 91 5.41 -10.09 17.28
CA LEU A 91 4.76 -8.82 16.97
C LEU A 91 3.39 -8.76 17.65
N ASN A 92 3.10 -7.65 18.34
CA ASN A 92 1.75 -7.37 18.81
C ASN A 92 0.97 -6.66 17.70
N SER A 93 -0.32 -6.36 17.93
CA SER A 93 -1.17 -5.72 16.91
C SER A 93 -0.65 -4.35 16.48
N ALA A 94 -0.16 -3.55 17.43
CA ALA A 94 0.41 -2.24 17.10
C ALA A 94 1.65 -2.40 16.19
N ASP A 95 2.53 -3.34 16.50
CA ASP A 95 3.70 -3.65 15.68
C ASP A 95 3.29 -4.02 14.25
N ILE A 96 2.26 -4.86 14.12
CA ILE A 96 1.75 -5.30 12.82
C ILE A 96 1.25 -4.10 12.00
N PHE A 97 0.49 -3.20 12.61
CA PHE A 97 0.02 -2.00 11.91
C PHE A 97 1.18 -1.08 11.51
N LEU A 98 2.21 -0.99 12.33
CA LEU A 98 3.40 -0.19 12.00
C LEU A 98 4.19 -0.82 10.85
N VAL A 99 4.34 -2.14 10.82
CA VAL A 99 4.96 -2.87 9.69
C VAL A 99 4.16 -2.60 8.42
N ALA A 100 2.83 -2.68 8.48
CA ALA A 100 1.96 -2.41 7.35
C ALA A 100 2.13 -0.96 6.85
N ALA A 101 2.18 0.02 7.77
CA ALA A 101 2.38 1.43 7.40
C ALA A 101 3.70 1.64 6.68
N HIS A 102 4.77 0.99 7.12
CA HIS A 102 6.07 1.02 6.44
C HIS A 102 5.98 0.44 5.04
N ARG A 103 5.27 -0.67 4.88
CA ARG A 103 5.08 -1.28 3.56
C ARG A 103 4.34 -0.33 2.62
N GLU A 104 3.30 0.34 3.11
CA GLU A 104 2.53 1.29 2.31
C GLU A 104 3.35 2.53 1.92
N LEU A 105 4.21 3.01 2.83
CA LEU A 105 5.13 4.09 2.51
C LEU A 105 6.05 3.70 1.36
N GLN A 106 6.62 2.49 1.40
CA GLN A 106 7.48 1.99 0.33
C GLN A 106 6.72 1.87 -0.99
N SER A 107 5.47 1.41 -0.95
CA SER A 107 4.63 1.29 -2.14
C SER A 107 4.27 2.66 -2.73
N ASN A 108 3.96 3.64 -1.87
CA ASN A 108 3.73 5.01 -2.31
C ASN A 108 4.97 5.56 -3.04
N ARG A 109 6.15 5.37 -2.47
CA ARG A 109 7.42 5.81 -3.09
C ARG A 109 7.68 5.07 -4.39
N PHE A 110 7.41 3.78 -4.44
CA PHE A 110 7.57 2.97 -5.66
C PHE A 110 6.74 3.56 -6.81
N TYR A 111 5.45 3.83 -6.58
CA TYR A 111 4.60 4.39 -7.62
C TYR A 111 4.98 5.81 -8.02
N THR A 112 5.40 6.63 -7.06
CA THR A 112 5.88 7.98 -7.34
C THR A 112 7.12 7.94 -8.24
N GLU A 113 8.09 7.08 -7.93
CA GLU A 113 9.30 6.93 -8.75
C GLU A 113 8.98 6.32 -10.12
N LEU A 114 8.09 5.30 -10.14
CA LEU A 114 7.71 4.64 -11.39
C LEU A 114 7.02 5.63 -12.35
N SER A 115 6.26 6.58 -11.83
CA SER A 115 5.60 7.62 -12.64
C SER A 115 6.58 8.49 -13.40
N LYS A 116 7.85 8.54 -12.97
CA LYS A 116 8.92 9.31 -13.62
C LYS A 116 9.59 8.54 -14.75
N MET A 117 9.30 7.25 -14.89
CA MET A 117 9.97 6.35 -15.85
C MET A 117 9.29 6.33 -17.22
N HIS A 118 8.24 7.10 -17.41
CA HIS A 118 7.50 7.12 -18.67
C HIS A 118 6.92 8.52 -18.89
N SER A 119 6.90 8.96 -20.16
CA SER A 119 6.44 10.31 -20.50
C SER A 119 4.95 10.40 -20.81
N ASP A 120 4.26 9.28 -20.99
CA ASP A 120 2.82 9.31 -21.31
C ASP A 120 2.03 9.92 -20.17
N PRO A 121 1.28 11.03 -20.40
CA PRO A 121 0.54 11.69 -19.32
C PRO A 121 -0.52 10.82 -18.67
N GLY A 122 -1.21 9.98 -19.44
CA GLY A 122 -2.25 9.09 -18.92
C GLY A 122 -1.67 8.05 -17.97
N LEU A 123 -0.53 7.46 -18.34
CA LEU A 123 0.15 6.49 -17.48
C LEU A 123 0.68 7.15 -16.21
N LYS A 124 1.29 8.35 -16.33
CA LYS A 124 1.77 9.08 -15.16
C LYS A 124 0.63 9.38 -14.19
N GLU A 125 -0.51 9.82 -14.68
CA GLU A 125 -1.69 10.10 -13.86
C GLU A 125 -2.18 8.84 -13.14
N LEU A 126 -2.21 7.70 -13.85
CA LEU A 126 -2.59 6.43 -13.28
C LEU A 126 -1.63 6.02 -12.14
N LEU A 127 -0.33 6.12 -12.36
CA LEU A 127 0.66 5.73 -11.36
C LEU A 127 0.64 6.66 -10.14
N LEU A 128 0.43 7.96 -10.34
CA LEU A 128 0.26 8.90 -9.22
C LEU A 128 -1.04 8.63 -8.46
N GLY A 129 -2.09 8.20 -9.16
CA GLY A 129 -3.33 7.73 -8.54
C GLY A 129 -3.09 6.49 -7.68
N MET A 130 -2.28 5.54 -8.16
CA MET A 130 -1.89 4.37 -7.37
C MET A 130 -1.08 4.77 -6.14
N ALA A 131 -0.14 5.72 -6.29
CA ALA A 131 0.62 6.24 -5.16
C ALA A 131 -0.32 6.82 -4.08
N ASN A 132 -1.38 7.52 -4.50
CA ASN A 132 -2.37 8.08 -3.59
C ASN A 132 -3.20 6.99 -2.90
N GLU A 133 -3.57 5.92 -3.61
CA GLU A 133 -4.27 4.78 -3.01
C GLU A 133 -3.42 4.11 -1.91
N GLU A 134 -2.12 3.95 -2.17
CA GLU A 134 -1.20 3.41 -1.16
C GLU A 134 -1.06 4.35 0.05
N LEU A 135 -1.13 5.66 -0.18
CA LEU A 135 -1.11 6.64 0.91
C LEU A 135 -2.38 6.54 1.77
N LYS A 136 -3.53 6.25 1.19
CA LYS A 136 -4.77 6.00 1.95
C LYS A 136 -4.64 4.77 2.83
N HIS A 137 -4.04 3.70 2.33
CA HIS A 137 -3.76 2.50 3.10
C HIS A 137 -2.81 2.81 4.26
N LYS A 138 -1.77 3.60 4.00
CA LYS A 138 -0.83 4.06 5.02
C LYS A 138 -1.54 4.84 6.12
N GLU A 139 -2.39 5.79 5.74
CA GLU A 139 -3.21 6.55 6.69
C GLU A 139 -4.00 5.63 7.63
N LYS A 140 -4.67 4.64 7.05
CA LYS A 140 -5.47 3.68 7.82
C LYS A 140 -4.60 2.88 8.80
N MET A 141 -3.44 2.39 8.35
CA MET A 141 -2.55 1.61 9.19
C MET A 141 -1.95 2.47 10.32
N GLU A 142 -1.59 3.71 10.02
CA GLU A 142 -1.07 4.64 11.04
C GLU A 142 -2.14 5.02 12.07
N TYR A 143 -3.38 5.20 11.62
CA TYR A 143 -4.50 5.46 12.51
C TYR A 143 -4.72 4.28 13.46
N LEU A 144 -4.72 3.05 12.92
CA LEU A 144 -4.90 1.84 13.72
C LEU A 144 -3.72 1.62 14.68
N TYR A 145 -2.50 1.91 14.24
CA TYR A 145 -1.32 1.87 15.10
C TYR A 145 -1.50 2.82 16.29
N SER A 146 -1.85 4.06 16.04
CA SER A 146 -2.01 5.07 17.09
C SER A 146 -3.11 4.69 18.07
N ASN A 147 -4.24 4.19 17.58
CA ASN A 147 -5.36 3.77 18.44
C ASN A 147 -4.99 2.55 19.29
N THR A 148 -4.25 1.60 18.72
CA THR A 148 -3.86 0.38 19.42
C THR A 148 -2.79 0.68 20.49
N GLU A 149 -1.81 1.51 20.16
CA GLU A 149 -0.70 1.84 21.05
C GLU A 149 -1.14 2.77 22.20
N PHE A 150 -1.96 3.79 21.88
CA PHE A 150 -2.33 4.82 22.85
C PHE A 150 -3.74 4.66 23.42
N GLY A 151 -4.65 4.01 22.70
CA GLY A 151 -6.04 3.83 23.13
C GLY A 151 -6.20 2.98 24.38
N GLN A 152 -5.29 2.03 24.62
CA GLN A 152 -5.32 1.14 25.79
C GLN A 152 -4.94 1.86 27.08
N THR A 153 -4.23 2.97 27.00
CA THR A 153 -3.86 3.77 28.17
C THR A 153 -4.94 4.76 28.57
N ALA A 154 -5.83 5.12 27.65
CA ALA A 154 -6.92 6.06 27.90
C ALA A 154 -8.14 5.41 28.52
N GLY A 155 -8.23 4.08 28.50
CA GLY A 155 -9.37 3.33 29.03
C GLY A 155 -9.14 2.70 30.39
N GLY A 156 -8.10 3.15 31.09
CA GLY A 156 -7.72 2.65 32.41
C GLY A 156 -8.71 2.99 33.50
#